data_b8b203c3dabd89b7817e544a45e19eac
#
_entry.id   b8b203c3dabd89b7817e544a45e19eac
#
_cell.length_a   1.000
_cell.length_b   1.000
_cell.length_c   1.000
_cell.angle_alpha   90.00
_cell.angle_beta   90.00
_cell.angle_gamma   90.00
#
_symmetry.space_group_name_H-M   'P 1'
#
loop_
_entity.id
_entity.type
_entity.pdbx_description
1 polymer ?
#
loop_
_entity_poly.entity_id
_entity_poly.type
_entity_poly.pdbx_seq_one_letter_code
_entity_poly.pdbx_strand_id
1 'polypeptide(L)'
;MGKEPRHGRVTVFALLLPLFVLSFSSARKGSVLPENIAGEEWPYYGHDAGGMRYSPLTQINRENVSTLKVAWTFHTRDISEGRGDRKRSGFETTPLLVDGTLYLTTPFNRVIALDPETGTQRWAYDPRIELDGDYGDGLVNRGAATWLDSARSSGQRCRRRIFESTQDARLVAIDAGSGAACADFGKGGQVSLSDVSGYHAGWYHMTSPPAVIDDLVIVGSAIDDNHRVDMARGVLRAYDARTGTLRWSWHPIALNQPSAAANANAKTFRSGAGNAWSIMAVDPERDLIFVPTGSASPDYYGGLRPGDDKWANSVVALRARTGEVAWGFQLVHHDLWDFDSASPPLLTTLRHDGKDVPVVIQGNKAGLLYVLNRDTGKPVFPVEERPVPQSDVPGEVTSPTQPFPLAPPPLAAETLSAEGAWGPTPEDREACRKTIAQLRNEGIFTPPSLKGTLMVPGNIGGMTWSGYAFDPRHSLLVTNTNNIVALARLIPRAKYAQRGSHAEDGDYGDQTGAPYGLYRRFLQSPSDLPCSAPPWGVLTAIDMTEGKIGWQVPLGSMQDFGGVHKQQIPAGSISLGGPIVTAGGVVFIAGTTDSCIRGFDIETGKELWKATSS
;
A
#
# COMPACT_ATOMS: atom_id res chain seq x y z
N MET A 1 60.98 -36.54 -73.88
CA MET A 1 60.01 -36.01 -74.82
C MET A 1 58.91 -35.44 -73.94
N GLY A 2 58.78 -34.19 -73.60
CA GLY A 2 58.81 -32.99 -74.36
C GLY A 2 57.57 -32.22 -74.06
N LYS A 3 57.73 -31.15 -73.54
CA LYS A 3 57.16 -29.81 -73.74
C LYS A 3 56.59 -29.15 -72.49
N GLU A 4 57.28 -28.13 -72.10
CA GLU A 4 56.75 -27.07 -71.23
C GLU A 4 55.62 -26.30 -71.92
N PRO A 5 54.76 -25.70 -71.11
CA PRO A 5 54.03 -24.55 -71.59
C PRO A 5 54.13 -23.29 -70.73
N ARG A 6 53.86 -22.24 -71.37
CA ARG A 6 53.92 -20.81 -71.21
C ARG A 6 53.27 -20.23 -69.94
N HIS A 7 53.96 -19.24 -69.40
CA HIS A 7 53.52 -18.30 -68.38
C HIS A 7 52.36 -17.41 -68.90
N GLY A 8 51.25 -17.41 -68.17
CA GLY A 8 50.22 -16.38 -68.22
C GLY A 8 50.26 -15.53 -66.98
N ARG A 9 50.62 -14.24 -67.11
CA ARG A 9 50.55 -13.23 -66.04
C ARG A 9 49.09 -12.92 -65.73
N VAL A 10 48.62 -13.17 -64.48
CA VAL A 10 47.35 -12.67 -63.97
C VAL A 10 47.65 -11.50 -63.02
N THR A 11 47.21 -10.32 -63.43
CA THR A 11 47.25 -9.09 -62.64
C THR A 11 46.19 -9.15 -61.57
N VAL A 12 46.60 -9.21 -60.28
CA VAL A 12 45.64 -9.16 -59.13
C VAL A 12 45.40 -7.70 -58.80
N PHE A 13 44.19 -7.22 -59.07
CA PHE A 13 43.69 -5.96 -58.52
C PHE A 13 43.32 -6.17 -57.06
N ALA A 14 44.12 -5.56 -56.14
CA ALA A 14 43.77 -5.49 -54.72
C ALA A 14 42.69 -4.41 -54.51
N LEU A 15 41.43 -4.83 -54.32
CA LEU A 15 40.37 -3.96 -53.79
C LEU A 15 40.57 -3.80 -52.30
N LEU A 16 41.05 -2.64 -51.87
CA LEU A 16 41.02 -2.18 -50.48
C LEU A 16 39.57 -1.81 -50.13
N LEU A 17 38.82 -2.71 -49.42
CA LEU A 17 37.61 -2.35 -48.71
C LEU A 17 38.00 -1.71 -47.40
N PRO A 18 37.46 -0.52 -47.04
CA PRO A 18 37.62 0.01 -45.71
C PRO A 18 36.79 -0.82 -44.73
N LEU A 19 37.42 -1.45 -43.76
CA LEU A 19 36.75 -1.99 -42.58
C LEU A 19 36.11 -0.82 -41.79
N PHE A 20 34.84 -0.64 -41.96
CA PHE A 20 34.02 0.11 -41.01
C PHE A 20 33.90 -0.74 -39.74
N VAL A 21 34.71 -0.41 -38.73
CA VAL A 21 34.49 -0.89 -37.38
C VAL A 21 33.25 -0.18 -36.83
N LEU A 22 32.09 -0.83 -36.95
CA LEU A 22 30.88 -0.46 -36.24
C LEU A 22 31.14 -0.74 -34.76
N SER A 23 31.55 0.27 -34.06
CA SER A 23 31.53 0.29 -32.59
C SER A 23 30.05 0.24 -32.18
N PHE A 24 29.54 -0.96 -31.89
CA PHE A 24 28.30 -1.10 -31.15
C PHE A 24 28.55 -0.59 -29.72
N SER A 25 28.31 0.69 -29.52
CA SER A 25 28.05 1.22 -28.20
C SER A 25 26.75 0.55 -27.75
N SER A 26 26.84 -0.45 -26.87
CA SER A 26 25.69 -0.97 -26.15
C SER A 26 25.22 0.12 -25.18
N ALA A 27 24.37 1.02 -25.68
CA ALA A 27 23.56 1.84 -24.81
C ALA A 27 22.80 0.86 -23.91
N ARG A 28 23.10 0.88 -22.61
CA ARG A 28 22.29 0.23 -21.57
C ARG A 28 20.85 0.70 -21.79
N LYS A 29 19.99 -0.17 -22.26
CA LYS A 29 18.54 0.04 -22.16
C LYS A 29 18.24 0.02 -20.67
N GLY A 30 18.22 1.19 -20.06
CA GLY A 30 17.56 1.39 -18.78
C GLY A 30 16.11 0.94 -18.92
N SER A 31 15.47 0.62 -17.80
CA SER A 31 14.06 0.29 -17.70
C SER A 31 13.26 1.19 -18.64
N VAL A 32 12.47 0.58 -19.53
CA VAL A 32 11.64 1.31 -20.48
C VAL A 32 10.55 2.00 -19.67
N LEU A 33 10.77 3.27 -19.36
CA LEU A 33 9.68 4.17 -19.02
C LEU A 33 8.82 4.28 -20.29
N PRO A 34 7.48 4.26 -20.17
CA PRO A 34 6.61 4.49 -21.33
C PRO A 34 7.05 5.79 -22.02
N GLU A 35 7.32 5.74 -23.31
CA GLU A 35 7.94 6.81 -24.11
C GLU A 35 7.16 8.14 -24.17
N ASN A 36 6.04 8.29 -23.43
CA ASN A 36 5.11 9.43 -23.53
C ASN A 36 4.72 10.09 -22.20
N ILE A 37 5.42 9.85 -21.09
CA ILE A 37 5.25 10.71 -19.93
C ILE A 37 6.31 11.79 -20.03
N ALA A 38 5.94 12.97 -20.52
CA ALA A 38 6.77 14.16 -20.35
C ALA A 38 7.13 14.23 -18.87
N GLY A 39 8.43 14.28 -18.51
CA GLY A 39 8.92 14.17 -17.13
C GLY A 39 8.38 15.23 -16.15
N GLU A 40 7.47 16.08 -16.60
CA GLU A 40 6.79 17.14 -15.87
C GLU A 40 5.41 16.75 -15.33
N GLU A 41 4.83 15.61 -15.74
CA GLU A 41 3.49 15.17 -15.31
C GLU A 41 3.56 14.09 -14.22
N TRP A 42 2.46 13.93 -13.48
CA TRP A 42 2.24 12.89 -12.47
C TRP A 42 0.85 12.27 -12.66
N PRO A 43 0.63 11.46 -13.73
CA PRO A 43 -0.70 11.02 -14.15
C PRO A 43 -1.26 9.84 -13.37
N TYR A 44 -0.45 9.16 -12.57
CA TYR A 44 -0.85 8.04 -11.71
C TYR A 44 -0.48 8.35 -10.26
N TYR A 45 -1.10 7.63 -9.33
CA TYR A 45 -0.76 7.71 -7.90
C TYR A 45 0.76 7.58 -7.63
N GLY A 46 1.41 6.65 -8.32
CA GLY A 46 2.85 6.40 -8.22
C GLY A 46 3.70 7.05 -9.30
N HIS A 47 3.26 8.11 -9.96
CA HIS A 47 3.85 8.75 -11.13
C HIS A 47 3.64 7.94 -12.43
N ASP A 48 3.98 6.68 -12.45
CA ASP A 48 3.81 5.74 -13.56
C ASP A 48 2.78 4.66 -13.21
N ALA A 49 2.38 3.88 -14.20
CA ALA A 49 1.38 2.82 -14.06
C ALA A 49 1.83 1.69 -13.12
N GLY A 50 3.14 1.47 -13.01
CA GLY A 50 3.76 0.49 -12.12
C GLY A 50 4.00 0.97 -10.70
N GLY A 51 3.79 2.25 -10.42
CA GLY A 51 3.83 2.79 -9.06
C GLY A 51 5.22 3.01 -8.48
N MET A 52 6.24 3.30 -9.32
CA MET A 52 7.63 3.46 -8.85
C MET A 52 7.85 4.68 -7.94
N ARG A 53 6.96 5.68 -7.95
CA ARG A 53 7.12 6.95 -7.20
C ARG A 53 8.48 7.60 -7.45
N TYR A 54 8.92 7.54 -8.68
CA TYR A 54 10.17 8.08 -9.17
C TYR A 54 9.93 9.23 -10.13
N SER A 55 10.50 10.40 -9.82
CA SER A 55 10.51 11.55 -10.73
C SER A 55 11.81 11.58 -11.54
N PRO A 56 11.76 11.61 -12.89
CA PRO A 56 12.97 11.73 -13.72
C PRO A 56 13.59 13.13 -13.69
N LEU A 57 12.97 14.08 -13.01
CA LEU A 57 13.44 15.47 -12.91
C LEU A 57 14.69 15.59 -12.04
N THR A 58 15.64 16.43 -12.47
CA THR A 58 16.94 16.69 -11.81
C THR A 58 17.10 18.10 -11.27
N GLN A 59 16.08 18.98 -11.48
CA GLN A 59 16.15 20.38 -11.03
C GLN A 59 16.34 20.48 -9.52
N ILE A 60 15.66 19.63 -8.74
CA ILE A 60 15.91 19.49 -7.31
C ILE A 60 16.85 18.32 -7.11
N ASN A 61 18.02 18.61 -6.51
CA ASN A 61 19.08 17.65 -6.32
C ASN A 61 19.76 17.83 -4.96
N ARG A 62 20.77 17.00 -4.66
CA ARG A 62 21.49 17.00 -3.38
C ARG A 62 22.14 18.35 -3.03
N GLU A 63 22.55 19.12 -4.03
CA GLU A 63 23.28 20.37 -3.86
C GLU A 63 22.33 21.54 -3.51
N ASN A 64 21.12 21.53 -4.07
CA ASN A 64 20.19 22.67 -3.96
C ASN A 64 18.95 22.40 -3.09
N VAL A 65 18.66 21.17 -2.69
CA VAL A 65 17.48 20.83 -1.89
C VAL A 65 17.38 21.64 -0.60
N SER A 66 18.52 22.02 0.00
CA SER A 66 18.57 22.86 1.21
C SER A 66 18.03 24.29 0.99
N THR A 67 17.87 24.71 -0.26
CA THR A 67 17.36 26.05 -0.62
C THR A 67 15.87 26.08 -0.87
N LEU A 68 15.17 24.94 -0.81
CA LEU A 68 13.74 24.85 -1.04
C LEU A 68 12.96 25.75 -0.08
N LYS A 69 11.95 26.44 -0.62
CA LYS A 69 11.03 27.28 0.12
C LYS A 69 9.59 26.99 -0.34
N VAL A 70 8.65 27.22 0.55
CA VAL A 70 7.21 27.15 0.23
C VAL A 70 6.91 28.23 -0.83
N ALA A 71 6.42 27.80 -1.99
CA ALA A 71 6.00 28.71 -3.07
C ALA A 71 4.59 29.26 -2.80
N TRP A 72 3.68 28.39 -2.39
CA TRP A 72 2.30 28.72 -2.03
C TRP A 72 1.72 27.66 -1.09
N THR A 73 0.61 27.98 -0.43
CA THR A 73 -0.15 27.07 0.42
C THR A 73 -1.63 27.14 0.06
N PHE A 74 -2.28 25.99 -0.05
CA PHE A 74 -3.71 25.87 -0.28
C PHE A 74 -4.38 25.15 0.88
N HIS A 75 -5.41 25.78 1.48
CA HIS A 75 -6.17 25.20 2.59
C HIS A 75 -7.49 24.62 2.10
N THR A 76 -7.67 23.31 2.14
CA THR A 76 -8.92 22.64 1.74
C THR A 76 -10.06 22.94 2.71
N ARG A 77 -9.77 23.17 3.98
CA ARG A 77 -10.70 23.35 5.11
C ARG A 77 -11.56 22.11 5.43
N ASP A 78 -11.25 20.96 4.84
CA ASP A 78 -11.93 19.68 5.09
C ASP A 78 -11.27 18.97 6.26
N ILE A 79 -11.61 19.41 7.47
CA ILE A 79 -11.04 18.92 8.72
C ILE A 79 -12.19 18.52 9.65
N SER A 80 -12.07 17.33 10.24
CA SER A 80 -12.91 16.84 11.33
C SER A 80 -12.05 16.36 12.49
N GLU A 81 -12.32 16.88 13.69
CA GLU A 81 -11.63 16.47 14.92
C GLU A 81 -12.24 15.20 15.56
N GLY A 82 -13.29 14.62 14.96
CA GLY A 82 -13.97 13.46 15.52
C GLY A 82 -14.86 13.81 16.70
N ARG A 83 -15.69 14.86 16.57
CA ARG A 83 -16.64 15.26 17.61
C ARG A 83 -18.05 14.79 17.27
N GLY A 84 -18.78 14.29 18.28
CA GLY A 84 -20.09 13.69 18.10
C GLY A 84 -19.99 12.39 17.30
N ASP A 85 -20.89 12.18 16.35
CA ASP A 85 -20.92 10.99 15.50
C ASP A 85 -19.95 11.07 14.33
N ARG A 86 -19.43 12.27 14.03
CA ARG A 86 -18.50 12.48 12.92
C ARG A 86 -17.11 11.92 13.22
N LYS A 87 -16.60 11.09 12.33
CA LYS A 87 -15.25 10.52 12.45
C LYS A 87 -14.16 11.57 12.25
N ARG A 88 -12.97 11.30 12.80
CA ARG A 88 -11.78 12.13 12.56
C ARG A 88 -11.37 12.08 11.10
N SER A 89 -10.80 13.17 10.58
CA SER A 89 -10.27 13.20 9.22
C SER A 89 -8.75 13.04 9.18
N GLY A 90 -8.25 12.37 8.11
CA GLY A 90 -6.84 12.29 7.75
C GLY A 90 -6.61 12.78 6.33
N PHE A 91 -5.63 13.66 6.11
CA PHE A 91 -5.27 14.13 4.77
C PHE A 91 -4.20 13.21 4.19
N GLU A 92 -4.62 12.25 3.34
CA GLU A 92 -3.77 11.15 2.84
C GLU A 92 -3.55 11.22 1.32
N THR A 93 -4.01 12.27 0.66
CA THR A 93 -4.04 12.33 -0.80
C THR A 93 -2.65 12.40 -1.43
N THR A 94 -2.47 11.69 -2.54
CA THR A 94 -1.40 11.94 -3.51
C THR A 94 -2.00 12.70 -4.70
N PRO A 95 -1.58 13.95 -4.96
CA PRO A 95 -2.09 14.74 -6.09
C PRO A 95 -1.68 14.15 -7.44
N LEU A 96 -2.49 14.40 -8.48
CA LEU A 96 -2.14 14.18 -9.88
C LEU A 96 -1.75 15.50 -10.53
N LEU A 97 -0.75 15.47 -11.41
CA LEU A 97 -0.42 16.60 -12.30
C LEU A 97 -0.62 16.15 -13.74
N VAL A 98 -1.65 16.67 -14.40
CA VAL A 98 -2.05 16.25 -15.76
C VAL A 98 -2.55 17.46 -16.56
N ASP A 99 -2.11 17.56 -17.80
CA ASP A 99 -2.46 18.66 -18.72
C ASP A 99 -2.26 20.05 -18.05
N GLY A 100 -1.15 20.22 -17.30
CA GLY A 100 -0.81 21.44 -16.59
C GLY A 100 -1.78 21.83 -15.47
N THR A 101 -2.49 20.87 -14.88
CA THR A 101 -3.43 21.08 -13.76
C THR A 101 -3.12 20.10 -12.63
N LEU A 102 -3.03 20.64 -11.40
CA LEU A 102 -2.85 19.82 -10.21
C LEU A 102 -4.23 19.45 -9.64
N TYR A 103 -4.51 18.15 -9.56
CA TYR A 103 -5.75 17.62 -8.98
C TYR A 103 -5.45 16.97 -7.65
N LEU A 104 -6.21 17.31 -6.62
CA LEU A 104 -6.13 16.67 -5.31
C LEU A 104 -7.52 16.31 -4.79
N THR A 105 -7.59 15.27 -4.00
CA THR A 105 -8.79 14.90 -3.25
C THR A 105 -8.69 15.37 -1.81
N THR A 106 -9.81 15.44 -1.11
CA THR A 106 -9.86 15.84 0.29
C THR A 106 -10.46 14.71 1.14
N PRO A 107 -10.29 14.75 2.47
CA PRO A 107 -10.96 13.82 3.38
C PRO A 107 -12.48 13.76 3.23
N PHE A 108 -13.10 14.83 2.73
CA PHE A 108 -14.55 14.90 2.45
C PHE A 108 -14.89 14.49 1.00
N ASN A 109 -13.95 13.81 0.33
CA ASN A 109 -14.07 13.35 -1.06
C ASN A 109 -14.30 14.47 -2.09
N ARG A 110 -13.99 15.72 -1.79
CA ARG A 110 -13.98 16.76 -2.84
C ARG A 110 -12.77 16.58 -3.74
N VAL A 111 -12.97 16.81 -5.05
CA VAL A 111 -11.86 16.91 -6.01
C VAL A 111 -11.63 18.39 -6.32
N ILE A 112 -10.40 18.84 -6.14
CA ILE A 112 -10.01 20.24 -6.32
C ILE A 112 -8.93 20.32 -7.41
N ALA A 113 -9.15 21.17 -8.39
CA ALA A 113 -8.17 21.49 -9.44
C ALA A 113 -7.49 22.81 -9.14
N LEU A 114 -6.16 22.79 -9.10
CA LEU A 114 -5.33 23.96 -8.83
C LEU A 114 -4.41 24.26 -10.02
N ASP A 115 -4.07 25.52 -10.15
CA ASP A 115 -2.93 25.94 -10.94
C ASP A 115 -1.64 25.54 -10.20
N PRO A 116 -0.73 24.75 -10.80
CA PRO A 116 0.43 24.21 -10.09
C PRO A 116 1.49 25.26 -9.74
N GLU A 117 1.54 26.39 -10.47
CA GLU A 117 2.52 27.45 -10.21
C GLU A 117 2.08 28.39 -9.09
N THR A 118 0.78 28.68 -9.01
CA THR A 118 0.24 29.70 -8.10
C THR A 118 -0.59 29.17 -6.95
N GLY A 119 -1.00 27.88 -6.98
CA GLY A 119 -1.93 27.31 -6.03
C GLY A 119 -3.37 27.83 -6.17
N THR A 120 -3.67 28.62 -7.21
CA THR A 120 -5.02 29.18 -7.41
C THR A 120 -6.00 28.09 -7.81
N GLN A 121 -7.14 28.02 -7.12
CA GLN A 121 -8.19 27.07 -7.45
C GLN A 121 -8.83 27.39 -8.80
N ARG A 122 -8.81 26.43 -9.72
CA ARG A 122 -9.50 26.49 -11.01
C ARG A 122 -10.96 26.10 -10.87
N TRP A 123 -11.21 24.98 -10.18
CA TRP A 123 -12.56 24.49 -9.85
C TRP A 123 -12.51 23.53 -8.66
N ALA A 124 -13.68 23.23 -8.09
CA ALA A 124 -13.87 22.15 -7.11
C ALA A 124 -15.17 21.40 -7.42
N TYR A 125 -15.11 20.07 -7.29
CA TYR A 125 -16.27 19.18 -7.34
C TYR A 125 -16.52 18.63 -5.94
N ASP A 126 -17.79 18.68 -5.50
CA ASP A 126 -18.22 18.12 -4.21
C ASP A 126 -19.23 16.99 -4.46
N PRO A 127 -18.88 15.74 -4.18
CA PRO A 127 -19.78 14.59 -4.31
C PRO A 127 -20.87 14.58 -3.24
N ARG A 128 -20.75 15.43 -2.19
CA ARG A 128 -21.68 15.53 -1.05
C ARG A 128 -21.90 14.19 -0.36
N ILE A 129 -20.81 13.59 0.14
CA ILE A 129 -20.87 12.39 0.96
C ILE A 129 -21.56 12.69 2.29
N GLU A 130 -22.12 11.64 2.95
CA GLU A 130 -22.60 11.75 4.33
C GLU A 130 -21.39 11.85 5.27
N LEU A 131 -21.19 13.01 5.92
CA LEU A 131 -20.02 13.25 6.77
C LEU A 131 -20.13 12.61 8.17
N ASP A 132 -21.34 12.30 8.60
CA ASP A 132 -21.60 11.66 9.90
C ASP A 132 -21.75 10.13 9.76
N GLY A 133 -21.35 9.57 8.61
CA GLY A 133 -21.32 8.13 8.36
C GLY A 133 -20.33 7.38 9.26
N ASP A 134 -20.67 6.15 9.62
CA ASP A 134 -19.81 5.28 10.45
C ASP A 134 -18.70 4.61 9.60
N TYR A 135 -17.77 5.43 9.10
CA TYR A 135 -16.63 4.95 8.31
C TYR A 135 -15.54 4.38 9.20
N GLY A 136 -15.17 3.12 9.01
CA GLY A 136 -14.19 2.42 9.85
C GLY A 136 -12.82 3.08 9.90
N ASP A 137 -12.33 3.56 8.74
CA ASP A 137 -11.03 4.24 8.62
C ASP A 137 -11.08 5.75 8.94
N GLY A 138 -12.26 6.27 9.32
CA GLY A 138 -12.49 7.71 9.44
C GLY A 138 -12.73 8.39 8.09
N LEU A 139 -12.65 9.71 8.06
CA LEU A 139 -12.81 10.49 6.83
C LEU A 139 -11.44 10.61 6.14
N VAL A 140 -11.18 9.76 5.16
CA VAL A 140 -9.90 9.69 4.43
C VAL A 140 -10.13 9.47 2.93
N ASN A 141 -9.20 9.98 2.11
CA ASN A 141 -9.15 9.71 0.68
C ASN A 141 -7.71 9.83 0.21
N ARG A 142 -7.20 8.83 -0.53
CA ARG A 142 -5.80 8.74 -0.94
C ARG A 142 -5.53 9.29 -2.33
N GLY A 143 -6.55 9.68 -3.09
CA GLY A 143 -6.38 10.30 -4.41
C GLY A 143 -7.42 9.91 -5.42
N ALA A 144 -7.20 10.36 -6.65
CA ALA A 144 -8.04 10.12 -7.82
C ALA A 144 -7.22 9.44 -8.93
N ALA A 145 -7.91 9.03 -10.00
CA ALA A 145 -7.27 8.54 -11.21
C ALA A 145 -7.70 9.37 -12.42
N THR A 146 -6.93 9.31 -13.50
CA THR A 146 -7.25 10.01 -14.75
C THR A 146 -7.34 9.07 -15.94
N TRP A 147 -8.18 9.42 -16.89
CA TRP A 147 -8.36 8.72 -18.15
C TRP A 147 -8.58 9.69 -19.31
N LEU A 148 -8.00 9.37 -20.49
CA LEU A 148 -8.15 10.15 -21.70
C LEU A 148 -9.00 9.40 -22.72
N ASP A 149 -10.16 9.93 -23.09
CA ASP A 149 -10.96 9.42 -24.19
C ASP A 149 -10.35 9.87 -25.54
N SER A 150 -9.54 9.01 -26.13
CA SER A 150 -8.90 9.26 -27.43
C SER A 150 -9.89 9.38 -28.59
N ALA A 151 -11.12 8.87 -28.43
CA ALA A 151 -12.17 8.98 -29.44
C ALA A 151 -12.82 10.38 -29.49
N ARG A 152 -12.62 11.21 -28.46
CA ARG A 152 -13.13 12.60 -28.44
C ARG A 152 -12.11 13.59 -28.95
N SER A 153 -12.61 14.59 -29.68
CA SER A 153 -11.77 15.68 -30.17
C SER A 153 -11.21 16.55 -29.05
N SER A 154 -10.06 17.19 -29.29
CA SER A 154 -9.47 18.16 -28.35
C SER A 154 -10.49 19.26 -28.00
N GLY A 155 -10.52 19.63 -26.70
CA GLY A 155 -11.48 20.61 -26.17
C GLY A 155 -12.91 20.09 -25.95
N GLN A 156 -13.22 18.86 -26.38
CA GLN A 156 -14.53 18.27 -26.11
C GLN A 156 -14.66 17.90 -24.62
N ARG A 157 -15.80 18.26 -24.02
CA ARG A 157 -16.12 17.95 -22.62
C ARG A 157 -16.00 16.44 -22.33
N CYS A 158 -15.48 16.10 -21.15
CA CYS A 158 -15.21 14.72 -20.71
C CYS A 158 -14.26 13.93 -21.63
N ARG A 159 -13.41 14.63 -22.41
CA ARG A 159 -12.29 13.98 -23.11
C ARG A 159 -11.24 13.51 -22.11
N ARG A 160 -10.82 14.37 -21.16
CA ARG A 160 -10.05 13.98 -19.98
C ARG A 160 -11.01 13.86 -18.82
N ARG A 161 -10.98 12.71 -18.13
CA ARG A 161 -11.80 12.44 -16.94
C ARG A 161 -10.92 12.29 -15.72
N ILE A 162 -11.40 12.78 -14.60
CA ILE A 162 -10.92 12.44 -13.26
C ILE A 162 -11.93 11.48 -12.65
N PHE A 163 -11.46 10.33 -12.21
CA PHE A 163 -12.26 9.34 -11.50
C PHE A 163 -11.94 9.37 -10.02
N GLU A 164 -12.96 9.38 -9.20
CA GLU A 164 -12.86 9.24 -7.76
C GLU A 164 -13.82 8.17 -7.27
N SER A 165 -13.36 7.36 -6.32
CA SER A 165 -14.18 6.43 -5.55
C SER A 165 -14.44 7.03 -4.17
N THR A 166 -15.73 7.17 -3.80
CA THR A 166 -16.15 7.91 -2.61
C THR A 166 -16.44 7.00 -1.43
N GLN A 167 -16.29 7.52 -0.21
CA GLN A 167 -16.55 6.77 1.02
C GLN A 167 -17.99 6.28 1.14
N ASP A 168 -18.95 6.93 0.52
CA ASP A 168 -20.35 6.48 0.46
C ASP A 168 -20.63 5.48 -0.69
N ALA A 169 -19.60 4.77 -1.14
CA ALA A 169 -19.66 3.69 -2.13
C ALA A 169 -20.19 4.13 -3.51
N ARG A 170 -19.62 5.17 -4.09
CA ARG A 170 -19.86 5.58 -5.49
C ARG A 170 -18.53 5.68 -6.25
N LEU A 171 -18.59 5.46 -7.56
CA LEU A 171 -17.54 5.83 -8.50
C LEU A 171 -18.04 7.00 -9.33
N VAL A 172 -17.35 8.14 -9.29
CA VAL A 172 -17.71 9.35 -10.02
C VAL A 172 -16.72 9.66 -11.13
N ALA A 173 -17.23 10.22 -12.25
CA ALA A 173 -16.45 10.67 -13.40
C ALA A 173 -16.65 12.16 -13.59
N ILE A 174 -15.56 12.92 -13.56
CA ILE A 174 -15.53 14.39 -13.56
C ILE A 174 -14.77 14.86 -14.81
N ASP A 175 -15.29 15.85 -15.50
CA ASP A 175 -14.59 16.51 -16.59
C ASP A 175 -13.40 17.32 -16.05
N ALA A 176 -12.19 16.96 -16.44
CA ALA A 176 -10.96 17.55 -15.94
C ALA A 176 -10.85 19.07 -16.21
N GLY A 177 -11.45 19.54 -17.30
CA GLY A 177 -11.41 20.97 -17.67
C GLY A 177 -12.35 21.84 -16.86
N SER A 178 -13.54 21.36 -16.50
CA SER A 178 -14.60 22.16 -15.91
C SER A 178 -15.02 21.76 -14.49
N GLY A 179 -14.61 20.59 -14.00
CA GLY A 179 -15.08 20.06 -12.72
C GLY A 179 -16.53 19.56 -12.72
N ALA A 180 -17.19 19.52 -13.87
CA ALA A 180 -18.55 19.06 -13.94
C ALA A 180 -18.64 17.54 -14.14
N ALA A 181 -19.68 16.90 -13.58
CA ALA A 181 -19.90 15.47 -13.78
C ALA A 181 -20.05 15.10 -15.25
N CYS A 182 -19.47 13.97 -15.68
CA CYS A 182 -19.60 13.44 -17.04
C CYS A 182 -20.90 12.64 -17.17
N ALA A 183 -21.97 13.31 -17.64
CA ALA A 183 -23.34 12.78 -17.63
C ALA A 183 -23.52 11.47 -18.41
N ASP A 184 -22.61 11.12 -19.30
CA ASP A 184 -22.58 9.87 -20.07
C ASP A 184 -21.94 8.69 -19.31
N PHE A 185 -21.44 8.91 -18.09
CA PHE A 185 -20.93 7.86 -17.21
C PHE A 185 -21.99 7.45 -16.19
N GLY A 186 -22.43 6.21 -16.24
CA GLY A 186 -23.45 5.67 -15.35
C GLY A 186 -24.73 6.50 -15.33
N LYS A 187 -25.21 6.86 -14.15
CA LYS A 187 -26.37 7.72 -13.96
C LYS A 187 -25.90 9.12 -13.51
N GLY A 188 -25.89 10.07 -14.44
CA GLY A 188 -25.53 11.46 -14.12
C GLY A 188 -24.08 11.67 -13.70
N GLY A 189 -23.17 10.88 -14.23
CA GLY A 189 -21.73 10.95 -13.94
C GLY A 189 -21.25 10.04 -12.84
N GLN A 190 -22.07 9.09 -12.39
CA GLN A 190 -21.70 8.20 -11.30
C GLN A 190 -22.29 6.79 -11.41
N VAL A 191 -21.62 5.83 -10.76
CA VAL A 191 -22.05 4.44 -10.58
C VAL A 191 -22.11 4.14 -9.09
N SER A 192 -23.19 3.49 -8.62
CA SER A 192 -23.27 2.96 -7.25
C SER A 192 -22.41 1.71 -7.11
N LEU A 193 -21.66 1.62 -6.02
CA LEU A 193 -20.85 0.46 -5.65
C LEU A 193 -21.45 -0.32 -4.48
N SER A 194 -22.62 0.09 -3.98
CA SER A 194 -23.32 -0.52 -2.84
C SER A 194 -24.00 -1.86 -3.15
N ASP A 195 -24.07 -2.26 -4.43
CA ASP A 195 -24.60 -3.56 -4.82
C ASP A 195 -23.58 -4.67 -4.57
N VAL A 196 -23.40 -4.99 -3.30
CA VAL A 196 -22.51 -6.07 -2.82
C VAL A 196 -23.20 -6.81 -1.68
N SER A 197 -23.05 -8.14 -1.68
CA SER A 197 -23.63 -8.96 -0.61
C SER A 197 -22.97 -8.63 0.74
N GLY A 198 -23.79 -8.31 1.75
CA GLY A 198 -23.35 -7.86 3.07
C GLY A 198 -23.03 -6.36 3.16
N TYR A 199 -23.43 -5.57 2.16
CA TYR A 199 -23.27 -4.11 2.22
C TYR A 199 -23.90 -3.52 3.48
N HIS A 200 -23.15 -2.65 4.11
CA HIS A 200 -23.58 -1.77 5.18
C HIS A 200 -22.96 -0.40 4.95
N ALA A 201 -23.78 0.63 4.98
CA ALA A 201 -23.31 2.01 4.79
C ALA A 201 -22.27 2.37 5.86
N GLY A 202 -21.17 2.96 5.44
CA GLY A 202 -20.02 3.30 6.29
C GLY A 202 -19.04 2.13 6.50
N TRP A 203 -19.49 0.90 6.69
CA TRP A 203 -18.59 -0.25 6.86
C TRP A 203 -18.02 -0.77 5.53
N TYR A 204 -18.71 -0.52 4.43
CA TYR A 204 -18.21 -0.78 3.07
C TYR A 204 -18.04 0.57 2.37
N HIS A 205 -16.82 0.97 2.11
CA HIS A 205 -16.47 2.31 1.60
C HIS A 205 -15.20 2.26 0.74
N MET A 206 -14.80 3.38 0.14
CA MET A 206 -13.60 3.48 -0.67
C MET A 206 -12.66 4.54 -0.10
N THR A 207 -11.39 4.17 0.05
CA THR A 207 -10.35 5.05 0.59
C THR A 207 -9.23 5.33 -0.41
N SER A 208 -9.11 4.51 -1.47
CA SER A 208 -8.00 4.59 -2.44
C SER A 208 -8.49 4.93 -3.85
N PRO A 209 -7.63 5.54 -4.67
CA PRO A 209 -7.97 5.85 -6.06
C PRO A 209 -8.28 4.56 -6.84
N PRO A 210 -9.20 4.63 -7.83
CA PRO A 210 -9.37 3.52 -8.76
C PRO A 210 -8.11 3.35 -9.62
N ALA A 211 -7.88 2.11 -10.09
CA ALA A 211 -6.87 1.87 -11.12
C ALA A 211 -7.47 2.08 -12.51
N VAL A 212 -6.67 2.63 -13.43
CA VAL A 212 -7.07 2.83 -14.83
C VAL A 212 -6.12 2.09 -15.74
N ILE A 213 -6.67 1.25 -16.62
CA ILE A 213 -5.91 0.54 -17.65
C ILE A 213 -6.74 0.48 -18.94
N ASP A 214 -6.19 0.94 -20.04
CA ASP A 214 -6.91 1.11 -21.32
C ASP A 214 -8.24 1.89 -21.10
N ASP A 215 -9.37 1.31 -21.49
CA ASP A 215 -10.71 1.86 -21.32
C ASP A 215 -11.45 1.32 -20.08
N LEU A 216 -10.71 0.84 -19.07
CA LEU A 216 -11.27 0.29 -17.83
C LEU A 216 -10.90 1.13 -16.62
N VAL A 217 -11.89 1.31 -15.74
CA VAL A 217 -11.73 1.86 -14.39
C VAL A 217 -12.03 0.75 -13.39
N ILE A 218 -11.06 0.40 -12.54
CA ILE A 218 -11.14 -0.74 -11.65
C ILE A 218 -11.11 -0.25 -10.21
N VAL A 219 -12.08 -0.68 -9.41
CA VAL A 219 -12.26 -0.26 -8.02
C VAL A 219 -12.26 -1.44 -7.07
N GLY A 220 -11.53 -1.30 -5.97
CA GLY A 220 -11.61 -2.13 -4.79
C GLY A 220 -12.51 -1.51 -3.71
N SER A 221 -12.33 -1.92 -2.46
CA SER A 221 -13.07 -1.38 -1.32
C SER A 221 -12.27 -1.50 -0.03
N ALA A 222 -12.51 -0.60 0.91
CA ALA A 222 -12.22 -0.78 2.32
C ALA A 222 -13.44 -1.38 3.02
N ILE A 223 -13.21 -2.21 4.02
CA ILE A 223 -14.26 -2.87 4.80
C ILE A 223 -13.84 -2.82 6.27
N ASP A 224 -14.74 -2.35 7.12
CA ASP A 224 -14.55 -2.36 8.57
C ASP A 224 -14.85 -3.76 9.12
N ASP A 225 -13.86 -4.62 9.11
CA ASP A 225 -13.97 -6.08 9.09
C ASP A 225 -14.04 -6.75 10.47
N ASN A 226 -13.89 -6.01 11.58
CA ASN A 226 -13.99 -6.55 12.93
C ASN A 226 -15.36 -6.41 13.61
N HIS A 227 -16.40 -5.96 12.89
CA HIS A 227 -17.77 -5.89 13.41
C HIS A 227 -18.45 -7.25 13.48
N ARG A 228 -18.37 -8.05 12.39
CA ARG A 228 -19.10 -9.28 12.19
C ARG A 228 -18.27 -10.31 11.42
N VAL A 229 -18.70 -11.57 11.49
CA VAL A 229 -18.09 -12.66 10.70
C VAL A 229 -18.52 -12.65 9.24
N ASP A 230 -19.72 -12.10 8.92
CA ASP A 230 -20.32 -12.09 7.58
C ASP A 230 -20.33 -10.68 6.97
N MET A 231 -19.21 -9.98 7.08
CA MET A 231 -19.01 -8.66 6.48
C MET A 231 -19.25 -8.66 4.96
N ALA A 232 -19.30 -7.48 4.36
CA ALA A 232 -19.37 -7.35 2.92
C ALA A 232 -18.22 -8.10 2.24
N ARG A 233 -18.46 -8.61 1.03
CA ARG A 233 -17.40 -9.25 0.23
C ARG A 233 -16.51 -8.19 -0.40
N GLY A 234 -15.22 -8.42 -0.36
CA GLY A 234 -14.19 -7.55 -0.96
C GLY A 234 -14.14 -7.66 -2.48
N VAL A 235 -15.26 -7.41 -3.16
CA VAL A 235 -15.36 -7.56 -4.62
C VAL A 235 -14.58 -6.47 -5.34
N LEU A 236 -13.69 -6.88 -6.25
CA LEU A 236 -13.08 -5.98 -7.24
C LEU A 236 -13.99 -5.89 -8.46
N ARG A 237 -14.18 -4.67 -9.01
CA ARG A 237 -15.06 -4.43 -10.15
C ARG A 237 -14.37 -3.54 -11.18
N ALA A 238 -14.51 -3.92 -12.47
CA ALA A 238 -14.07 -3.11 -13.59
C ALA A 238 -15.27 -2.54 -14.34
N TYR A 239 -15.18 -1.26 -14.64
CA TYR A 239 -16.18 -0.52 -15.39
C TYR A 239 -15.58 0.06 -16.65
N ASP A 240 -16.37 0.15 -17.70
CA ASP A 240 -16.02 0.90 -18.89
C ASP A 240 -15.82 2.38 -18.54
N ALA A 241 -14.64 2.94 -18.84
CA ALA A 241 -14.27 4.31 -18.44
C ALA A 241 -15.11 5.40 -19.11
N ARG A 242 -15.75 5.09 -20.26
CA ARG A 242 -16.62 6.04 -20.98
C ARG A 242 -18.04 6.00 -20.48
N THR A 243 -18.59 4.80 -20.27
CA THR A 243 -20.02 4.60 -20.01
C THR A 243 -20.38 4.25 -18.59
N GLY A 244 -19.43 3.78 -17.76
CA GLY A 244 -19.70 3.25 -16.43
C GLY A 244 -20.38 1.89 -16.43
N THR A 245 -20.42 1.19 -17.56
CA THR A 245 -20.99 -0.17 -17.66
C THR A 245 -20.04 -1.16 -16.99
N LEU A 246 -20.57 -2.00 -16.07
CA LEU A 246 -19.81 -3.07 -15.46
C LEU A 246 -19.32 -4.07 -16.52
N ARG A 247 -18.02 -4.34 -16.53
CA ARG A 247 -17.36 -5.26 -17.46
C ARG A 247 -17.15 -6.63 -16.84
N TRP A 248 -16.61 -6.66 -15.61
CA TRP A 248 -16.41 -7.88 -14.84
C TRP A 248 -16.35 -7.60 -13.34
N SER A 249 -16.51 -8.67 -12.55
CA SER A 249 -16.31 -8.68 -11.09
C SER A 249 -15.43 -9.87 -10.71
N TRP A 250 -14.54 -9.66 -9.74
CA TRP A 250 -13.73 -10.73 -9.19
C TRP A 250 -13.87 -10.77 -7.66
N HIS A 251 -13.95 -11.98 -7.09
CA HIS A 251 -14.08 -12.21 -5.67
C HIS A 251 -12.77 -12.82 -5.13
N PRO A 252 -12.01 -12.12 -4.27
CA PRO A 252 -10.78 -12.65 -3.68
C PRO A 252 -11.00 -13.95 -2.93
N ILE A 253 -12.04 -14.02 -2.12
CA ILE A 253 -12.44 -15.26 -1.45
C ILE A 253 -13.50 -15.96 -2.30
N ALA A 254 -13.23 -17.21 -2.70
CA ALA A 254 -14.11 -17.96 -3.57
C ALA A 254 -15.52 -18.13 -2.98
N LEU A 255 -16.55 -18.01 -3.83
CA LEU A 255 -17.95 -18.10 -3.41
C LEU A 255 -18.37 -19.47 -2.84
N ASN A 256 -17.63 -20.51 -3.22
CA ASN A 256 -17.86 -21.93 -2.87
C ASN A 256 -16.79 -22.49 -1.94
N GLN A 257 -16.01 -21.64 -1.27
CA GLN A 257 -15.03 -22.09 -0.30
C GLN A 257 -15.72 -22.87 0.82
N PRO A 258 -15.23 -24.09 1.17
CA PRO A 258 -15.81 -24.86 2.25
C PRO A 258 -15.75 -24.06 3.56
N SER A 259 -16.88 -23.88 4.24
CA SER A 259 -16.83 -23.39 5.61
C SER A 259 -16.48 -24.54 6.55
N ALA A 260 -15.72 -24.30 7.61
CA ALA A 260 -15.44 -25.30 8.66
C ALA A 260 -16.67 -25.78 9.40
N ALA A 261 -17.73 -25.08 9.23
CA ALA A 261 -19.00 -25.45 9.77
C ALA A 261 -19.58 -26.67 9.04
N ALA A 262 -18.79 -27.73 8.80
CA ALA A 262 -19.32 -29.08 8.62
C ALA A 262 -20.26 -29.46 9.78
N ASN A 263 -20.36 -28.62 10.81
CA ASN A 263 -21.25 -28.74 11.95
C ASN A 263 -22.45 -27.79 11.82
N ALA A 264 -23.61 -28.36 11.55
CA ALA A 264 -24.98 -27.90 11.76
C ALA A 264 -25.43 -26.55 11.15
N ASN A 265 -24.62 -25.51 11.02
CA ASN A 265 -25.00 -24.18 10.51
C ASN A 265 -24.24 -23.71 9.26
N ALA A 266 -23.48 -24.58 8.63
CA ALA A 266 -22.61 -24.29 7.47
C ALA A 266 -23.33 -23.69 6.25
N LYS A 267 -24.63 -23.86 6.15
CA LYS A 267 -25.40 -23.37 5.00
C LYS A 267 -25.53 -21.85 4.93
N THR A 268 -25.23 -21.14 6.02
CA THR A 268 -25.46 -19.70 6.13
C THR A 268 -24.19 -18.86 6.32
N PHE A 269 -23.06 -19.48 6.72
CA PHE A 269 -21.82 -18.75 6.92
C PHE A 269 -21.14 -18.45 5.58
N ARG A 270 -20.69 -17.21 5.43
CA ARG A 270 -19.77 -16.81 4.38
C ARG A 270 -18.74 -15.87 4.98
N SER A 271 -17.49 -16.07 4.63
CA SER A 271 -16.45 -15.12 4.94
C SER A 271 -16.65 -13.84 4.12
N GLY A 272 -16.51 -12.69 4.77
CA GLY A 272 -16.44 -11.37 4.15
C GLY A 272 -15.02 -10.88 4.00
N ALA A 273 -14.85 -9.59 3.65
CA ALA A 273 -13.59 -8.90 3.44
C ALA A 273 -12.67 -9.59 2.41
N GLY A 274 -11.37 -9.70 2.67
CA GLY A 274 -10.38 -10.10 1.65
C GLY A 274 -10.25 -9.04 0.56
N ASN A 275 -10.58 -7.81 0.88
CA ASN A 275 -10.80 -6.70 -0.05
C ASN A 275 -9.48 -6.04 -0.49
N ALA A 276 -9.53 -5.32 -1.61
CA ALA A 276 -8.44 -4.48 -2.09
C ALA A 276 -8.70 -3.02 -1.68
N TRP A 277 -8.22 -2.64 -0.51
CA TRP A 277 -8.36 -1.27 0.00
C TRP A 277 -7.14 -0.39 -0.29
N SER A 278 -6.02 -0.98 -0.63
CA SER A 278 -4.80 -0.29 -1.03
C SER A 278 -4.80 0.04 -2.53
N ILE A 279 -3.77 0.74 -2.98
CA ILE A 279 -3.59 1.15 -4.35
C ILE A 279 -3.15 -0.06 -5.20
N MET A 280 -3.66 -0.18 -6.40
CA MET A 280 -3.31 -1.21 -7.37
C MET A 280 -2.31 -0.68 -8.40
N ALA A 281 -1.47 -1.56 -8.94
CA ALA A 281 -0.58 -1.24 -10.07
C ALA A 281 -1.06 -1.92 -11.35
N VAL A 282 -0.78 -1.33 -12.50
CA VAL A 282 -1.20 -1.86 -13.80
C VAL A 282 -0.03 -2.00 -14.77
N ASP A 283 -0.08 -3.03 -15.60
CA ASP A 283 0.86 -3.31 -16.68
C ASP A 283 0.09 -3.43 -18.00
N PRO A 284 -0.08 -2.33 -18.76
CA PRO A 284 -0.82 -2.34 -20.00
C PRO A 284 -0.19 -3.25 -21.07
N GLU A 285 1.14 -3.40 -21.10
CA GLU A 285 1.83 -4.25 -22.06
C GLU A 285 1.49 -5.73 -21.90
N ARG A 286 1.17 -6.14 -20.64
CA ARG A 286 0.85 -7.53 -20.28
C ARG A 286 -0.64 -7.78 -20.11
N ASP A 287 -1.47 -6.76 -20.21
CA ASP A 287 -2.90 -6.80 -19.86
C ASP A 287 -3.11 -7.30 -18.43
N LEU A 288 -2.32 -6.77 -17.46
CA LEU A 288 -2.36 -7.19 -16.06
C LEU A 288 -2.66 -6.03 -15.12
N ILE A 289 -3.46 -6.33 -14.10
CA ILE A 289 -3.59 -5.53 -12.89
C ILE A 289 -3.11 -6.34 -11.69
N PHE A 290 -2.32 -5.72 -10.81
CA PHE A 290 -1.79 -6.31 -9.59
C PHE A 290 -2.59 -5.79 -8.41
N VAL A 291 -3.25 -6.70 -7.72
CA VAL A 291 -4.23 -6.42 -6.67
C VAL A 291 -3.67 -6.88 -5.33
N PRO A 292 -3.35 -5.96 -4.41
CA PRO A 292 -3.01 -6.32 -3.03
C PRO A 292 -4.31 -6.52 -2.25
N THR A 293 -4.48 -7.67 -1.60
CA THR A 293 -5.69 -8.00 -0.85
C THR A 293 -5.44 -7.99 0.65
N GLY A 294 -6.43 -7.57 1.41
CA GLY A 294 -6.43 -7.55 2.86
C GLY A 294 -6.92 -8.87 3.48
N SER A 295 -7.11 -8.82 4.77
CA SER A 295 -7.50 -9.97 5.60
C SER A 295 -8.94 -10.40 5.35
N ALA A 296 -9.23 -11.66 5.64
CA ALA A 296 -10.58 -12.20 5.66
C ALA A 296 -11.25 -11.92 7.00
N SER A 297 -12.55 -11.59 7.00
CA SER A 297 -13.28 -11.22 8.21
C SER A 297 -13.75 -12.44 9.02
N PRO A 298 -13.67 -12.39 10.36
CA PRO A 298 -13.03 -11.38 11.19
C PRO A 298 -11.50 -11.64 11.26
N ASP A 299 -10.70 -10.59 11.42
CA ASP A 299 -9.23 -10.66 11.29
C ASP A 299 -8.56 -11.50 12.39
N TYR A 300 -9.09 -11.50 13.61
CA TYR A 300 -8.39 -12.05 14.78
C TYR A 300 -8.91 -13.42 15.24
N TYR A 301 -9.94 -13.97 14.56
CA TYR A 301 -10.45 -15.31 14.79
C TYR A 301 -10.90 -15.96 13.49
N GLY A 302 -10.17 -16.98 13.06
CA GLY A 302 -10.38 -17.70 11.81
C GLY A 302 -11.14 -19.01 11.93
N GLY A 303 -11.53 -19.46 13.13
CA GLY A 303 -12.13 -20.77 13.34
C GLY A 303 -13.46 -21.03 12.60
N LEU A 304 -14.08 -19.97 12.05
CA LEU A 304 -15.26 -20.09 11.18
C LEU A 304 -14.93 -20.02 9.67
N ARG A 305 -13.67 -19.74 9.31
CA ARG A 305 -13.17 -19.64 7.94
C ARG A 305 -11.92 -20.51 7.72
N PRO A 306 -12.04 -21.85 7.76
CA PRO A 306 -10.89 -22.76 7.73
C PRO A 306 -10.20 -22.74 6.39
N GLY A 307 -8.92 -23.07 6.44
CA GLY A 307 -8.03 -23.06 5.29
C GLY A 307 -7.34 -21.69 5.15
N ASP A 308 -6.66 -21.48 4.04
CA ASP A 308 -5.80 -20.30 3.84
C ASP A 308 -6.52 -19.05 3.40
N ASP A 309 -7.84 -19.10 3.18
CA ASP A 309 -8.67 -17.97 2.70
C ASP A 309 -8.17 -17.36 1.37
N LYS A 310 -7.73 -18.19 0.44
CA LYS A 310 -7.24 -17.73 -0.86
C LYS A 310 -8.34 -17.01 -1.66
N TRP A 311 -8.12 -15.75 -2.12
CA TRP A 311 -6.90 -14.95 -2.11
C TRP A 311 -6.98 -13.75 -1.15
N ALA A 312 -7.24 -13.92 0.11
CA ALA A 312 -6.95 -12.90 1.11
C ALA A 312 -5.43 -12.80 1.34
N ASN A 313 -4.95 -11.69 1.87
CA ASN A 313 -3.55 -11.40 2.23
C ASN A 313 -2.55 -11.77 1.13
N SER A 314 -2.87 -11.40 -0.10
CA SER A 314 -2.17 -11.83 -1.31
C SER A 314 -1.81 -10.66 -2.21
N VAL A 315 -0.88 -10.87 -3.13
CA VAL A 315 -0.80 -10.12 -4.37
C VAL A 315 -1.30 -11.02 -5.52
N VAL A 316 -2.30 -10.52 -6.25
CA VAL A 316 -2.94 -11.29 -7.33
C VAL A 316 -2.86 -10.52 -8.63
N ALA A 317 -2.31 -11.16 -9.67
CA ALA A 317 -2.34 -10.62 -11.02
C ALA A 317 -3.60 -11.11 -11.74
N LEU A 318 -4.45 -10.16 -12.14
CA LEU A 318 -5.64 -10.44 -12.95
C LEU A 318 -5.42 -9.98 -14.39
N ARG A 319 -6.03 -10.69 -15.36
CA ARG A 319 -6.19 -10.18 -16.70
C ARG A 319 -7.10 -8.97 -16.66
N ALA A 320 -6.59 -7.81 -17.04
CA ALA A 320 -7.33 -6.56 -16.89
C ALA A 320 -8.64 -6.54 -17.69
N ARG A 321 -8.67 -7.16 -18.88
CA ARG A 321 -9.87 -7.20 -19.73
C ARG A 321 -10.95 -8.16 -19.25
N THR A 322 -10.60 -9.24 -18.50
CA THR A 322 -11.55 -10.30 -18.17
C THR A 322 -11.76 -10.49 -16.67
N GLY A 323 -10.86 -10.00 -15.83
CA GLY A 323 -10.85 -10.25 -14.38
C GLY A 323 -10.40 -11.67 -14.00
N GLU A 324 -9.91 -12.47 -14.94
CA GLU A 324 -9.40 -13.81 -14.69
C GLU A 324 -8.06 -13.77 -13.98
N VAL A 325 -7.88 -14.66 -12.99
CA VAL A 325 -6.60 -14.80 -12.26
C VAL A 325 -5.54 -15.37 -13.19
N ALA A 326 -4.51 -14.59 -13.49
CA ALA A 326 -3.33 -15.06 -14.18
C ALA A 326 -2.42 -15.86 -13.23
N TRP A 327 -2.19 -15.31 -12.04
CA TRP A 327 -1.48 -15.94 -10.94
C TRP A 327 -1.76 -15.20 -9.64
N GLY A 328 -1.45 -15.81 -8.50
CA GLY A 328 -1.48 -15.17 -7.18
C GLY A 328 -0.42 -15.73 -6.27
N PHE A 329 0.06 -14.90 -5.34
CA PHE A 329 0.99 -15.28 -4.29
C PHE A 329 0.43 -14.79 -2.94
N GLN A 330 0.19 -15.73 -2.02
CA GLN A 330 -0.34 -15.39 -0.70
C GLN A 330 0.83 -15.08 0.25
N LEU A 331 0.79 -13.92 0.89
CA LEU A 331 1.83 -13.41 1.76
C LEU A 331 1.62 -13.82 3.22
N VAL A 332 0.37 -14.10 3.61
CA VAL A 332 0.00 -14.62 4.94
C VAL A 332 -1.10 -15.66 4.77
N HIS A 333 -0.86 -16.87 5.23
CA HIS A 333 -1.85 -17.95 5.25
C HIS A 333 -2.72 -17.84 6.48
N HIS A 334 -4.05 -17.96 6.33
CA HIS A 334 -5.00 -17.95 7.44
C HIS A 334 -4.70 -16.82 8.43
N ASP A 335 -4.74 -15.59 7.95
CA ASP A 335 -4.35 -14.42 8.75
C ASP A 335 -5.20 -14.27 10.02
N LEU A 336 -4.53 -14.03 11.14
CA LEU A 336 -5.11 -13.79 12.46
C LEU A 336 -4.55 -12.54 13.13
N TRP A 337 -3.85 -11.68 12.37
CA TRP A 337 -3.07 -10.55 12.90
C TRP A 337 -3.45 -9.22 12.27
N ASP A 338 -4.38 -9.21 11.30
CA ASP A 338 -4.64 -8.04 10.46
C ASP A 338 -3.37 -7.64 9.67
N PHE A 339 -2.65 -8.66 9.14
CA PHE A 339 -1.42 -8.47 8.38
C PHE A 339 -1.67 -8.36 6.87
N ASP A 340 -2.50 -7.38 6.50
CA ASP A 340 -2.83 -7.08 5.11
C ASP A 340 -1.63 -6.92 4.19
N SER A 341 -1.85 -7.19 2.91
CA SER A 341 -0.96 -6.73 1.82
C SER A 341 -1.21 -5.23 1.58
N ALA A 342 -0.92 -4.42 2.61
CA ALA A 342 -1.32 -3.00 2.65
C ALA A 342 -0.56 -2.12 1.66
N SER A 343 0.69 -2.46 1.33
CA SER A 343 1.51 -1.63 0.43
C SER A 343 1.06 -1.77 -1.02
N PRO A 344 1.10 -0.68 -1.82
CA PRO A 344 0.88 -0.76 -3.26
C PRO A 344 1.89 -1.71 -3.92
N PRO A 345 1.50 -2.58 -4.85
CA PRO A 345 2.46 -3.30 -5.68
C PRO A 345 3.32 -2.31 -6.49
N LEU A 346 4.63 -2.57 -6.59
CA LEU A 346 5.53 -1.77 -7.40
C LEU A 346 6.09 -2.62 -8.53
N LEU A 347 5.94 -2.14 -9.77
CA LEU A 347 6.41 -2.83 -10.96
C LEU A 347 7.71 -2.20 -11.46
N THR A 348 8.73 -3.03 -11.65
CA THR A 348 10.01 -2.60 -12.23
C THR A 348 10.71 -3.77 -12.94
N THR A 349 11.90 -3.54 -13.42
CA THR A 349 12.79 -4.58 -13.94
C THR A 349 14.07 -4.56 -13.11
N LEU A 350 14.44 -5.70 -12.56
CA LEU A 350 15.67 -5.87 -11.78
C LEU A 350 16.70 -6.68 -12.56
N ARG A 351 17.98 -6.33 -12.37
CA ARG A 351 19.08 -7.15 -12.82
C ARG A 351 19.35 -8.25 -11.79
N HIS A 352 18.99 -9.50 -12.10
CA HIS A 352 19.18 -10.65 -11.22
C HIS A 352 19.80 -11.81 -11.99
N ASP A 353 20.85 -12.44 -11.45
CA ASP A 353 21.63 -13.51 -12.08
C ASP A 353 22.06 -13.20 -13.54
N GLY A 354 22.46 -11.96 -13.77
CA GLY A 354 22.90 -11.51 -15.09
C GLY A 354 21.79 -11.30 -16.11
N LYS A 355 20.51 -11.38 -15.75
CA LYS A 355 19.35 -11.20 -16.61
C LYS A 355 18.50 -10.03 -16.12
N ASP A 356 17.79 -9.40 -17.04
CA ASP A 356 16.75 -8.42 -16.72
C ASP A 356 15.45 -9.20 -16.45
N VAL A 357 14.95 -9.10 -15.22
CA VAL A 357 13.76 -9.82 -14.75
C VAL A 357 12.66 -8.80 -14.46
N PRO A 358 11.51 -8.87 -15.13
CA PRO A 358 10.36 -8.05 -14.78
C PRO A 358 9.80 -8.52 -13.44
N VAL A 359 9.66 -7.60 -12.48
CA VAL A 359 9.23 -7.94 -11.13
C VAL A 359 8.04 -7.11 -10.68
N VAL A 360 7.28 -7.68 -9.76
CA VAL A 360 6.40 -6.97 -8.83
C VAL A 360 6.97 -7.11 -7.42
N ILE A 361 7.09 -5.99 -6.73
CA ILE A 361 7.54 -5.92 -5.34
C ILE A 361 6.31 -5.69 -4.47
N GLN A 362 6.11 -6.52 -3.45
CA GLN A 362 4.96 -6.46 -2.56
C GLN A 362 5.38 -6.58 -1.10
N GLY A 363 5.05 -5.56 -0.31
CA GLY A 363 5.19 -5.56 1.14
C GLY A 363 3.86 -5.79 1.86
N ASN A 364 3.92 -6.20 3.13
CA ASN A 364 2.76 -6.39 3.99
C ASN A 364 2.94 -5.76 5.39
N LYS A 365 1.87 -5.73 6.17
CA LYS A 365 1.91 -5.22 7.55
C LYS A 365 2.87 -5.99 8.48
N ALA A 366 3.21 -7.23 8.16
CA ALA A 366 4.22 -7.98 8.90
C ALA A 366 5.66 -7.42 8.75
N GLY A 367 5.88 -6.47 7.82
CA GLY A 367 7.20 -5.93 7.55
C GLY A 367 8.05 -6.82 6.64
N LEU A 368 7.44 -7.77 5.96
CA LEU A 368 8.08 -8.68 5.00
C LEU A 368 7.89 -8.16 3.57
N LEU A 369 8.95 -8.23 2.76
CA LEU A 369 8.98 -7.75 1.39
C LEU A 369 9.25 -8.90 0.42
N TYR A 370 8.35 -9.11 -0.54
CA TYR A 370 8.41 -10.17 -1.53
C TYR A 370 8.71 -9.58 -2.91
N VAL A 371 9.61 -10.23 -3.64
CA VAL A 371 9.97 -9.86 -5.01
C VAL A 371 9.59 -11.03 -5.93
N LEU A 372 8.58 -10.82 -6.73
CA LEU A 372 8.00 -11.87 -7.57
C LEU A 372 8.20 -11.55 -9.05
N ASN A 373 8.44 -12.57 -9.85
CA ASN A 373 8.46 -12.43 -11.30
C ASN A 373 7.06 -12.02 -11.78
N ARG A 374 6.96 -10.92 -12.52
CA ARG A 374 5.70 -10.30 -12.95
C ARG A 374 4.86 -11.19 -13.85
N ASP A 375 5.51 -12.03 -14.66
CA ASP A 375 4.83 -12.90 -15.61
C ASP A 375 4.28 -14.18 -14.95
N THR A 376 4.93 -14.66 -13.88
CA THR A 376 4.68 -16.02 -13.35
C THR A 376 4.25 -16.05 -11.87
N GLY A 377 4.41 -14.96 -11.12
CA GLY A 377 4.20 -14.91 -9.69
C GLY A 377 5.24 -15.69 -8.85
N LYS A 378 6.25 -16.26 -9.48
CA LYS A 378 7.29 -17.00 -8.75
C LYS A 378 8.25 -16.05 -8.04
N PRO A 379 8.67 -16.36 -6.80
CA PRO A 379 9.67 -15.59 -6.09
C PRO A 379 10.99 -15.48 -6.88
N VAL A 380 11.55 -14.27 -6.95
CA VAL A 380 12.87 -13.98 -7.54
C VAL A 380 13.96 -14.20 -6.49
N PHE A 381 13.76 -13.68 -5.28
CA PHE A 381 14.53 -14.11 -4.12
C PHE A 381 13.81 -15.25 -3.43
N PRO A 382 14.54 -16.26 -2.88
CA PRO A 382 13.91 -17.42 -2.28
C PRO A 382 12.95 -17.08 -1.14
N VAL A 383 11.85 -17.83 -1.05
CA VAL A 383 10.87 -17.79 0.04
C VAL A 383 10.76 -19.18 0.64
N GLU A 384 10.81 -19.29 1.96
CA GLU A 384 10.69 -20.53 2.71
C GLU A 384 9.38 -20.60 3.48
N GLU A 385 8.71 -21.74 3.41
CA GLU A 385 7.62 -22.07 4.32
C GLU A 385 8.20 -22.50 5.67
N ARG A 386 7.99 -21.69 6.71
CA ARG A 386 8.50 -21.97 8.05
C ARG A 386 7.37 -22.31 9.01
N PRO A 387 7.54 -23.33 9.87
CA PRO A 387 6.58 -23.63 10.94
C PRO A 387 6.36 -22.42 11.84
N VAL A 388 5.11 -22.19 12.24
CA VAL A 388 4.70 -21.09 13.11
C VAL A 388 3.92 -21.61 14.33
N PRO A 389 3.83 -20.81 15.41
CA PRO A 389 3.08 -21.17 16.60
C PRO A 389 1.61 -21.47 16.28
N GLN A 390 1.07 -22.53 16.89
CA GLN A 390 -0.31 -22.93 16.72
C GLN A 390 -1.21 -22.26 17.75
N SER A 391 -2.47 -21.99 17.41
CA SER A 391 -3.44 -21.38 18.33
C SER A 391 -3.74 -22.30 19.53
N ASP A 392 -3.89 -21.69 20.70
CA ASP A 392 -4.40 -22.31 21.93
C ASP A 392 -5.88 -21.98 22.18
N VAL A 393 -6.52 -21.29 21.23
CA VAL A 393 -7.92 -20.85 21.35
C VAL A 393 -8.85 -21.94 20.84
N PRO A 394 -9.83 -22.38 21.65
CA PRO A 394 -10.77 -23.41 21.22
C PRO A 394 -11.52 -23.05 19.93
N GLY A 395 -11.48 -23.95 18.95
CA GLY A 395 -12.12 -23.77 17.64
C GLY A 395 -11.29 -23.08 16.58
N GLU A 396 -10.08 -22.56 16.93
CA GLU A 396 -9.14 -22.00 15.98
C GLU A 396 -8.14 -23.07 15.48
N VAL A 397 -7.85 -23.02 14.17
CA VAL A 397 -6.84 -23.88 13.53
C VAL A 397 -5.98 -23.02 12.62
N THR A 398 -4.82 -22.62 13.12
CA THR A 398 -3.85 -21.82 12.37
C THR A 398 -3.23 -22.60 11.21
N SER A 399 -2.77 -21.89 10.18
CA SER A 399 -1.89 -22.48 9.18
C SER A 399 -0.63 -23.06 9.84
N PRO A 400 -0.15 -24.24 9.44
CA PRO A 400 1.04 -24.85 10.05
C PRO A 400 2.34 -24.09 9.73
N THR A 401 2.36 -23.38 8.61
CA THR A 401 3.52 -22.62 8.14
C THR A 401 3.13 -21.24 7.64
N GLN A 402 4.12 -20.36 7.50
CA GLN A 402 4.00 -19.07 6.84
C GLN A 402 5.17 -18.86 5.88
N PRO A 403 4.98 -18.10 4.79
CA PRO A 403 6.04 -17.81 3.84
C PRO A 403 6.97 -16.71 4.38
N PHE A 404 8.28 -17.00 4.43
CA PHE A 404 9.32 -16.06 4.85
C PHE A 404 10.26 -15.77 3.68
N PRO A 405 10.38 -14.52 3.19
CA PRO A 405 11.40 -14.17 2.22
C PRO A 405 12.78 -14.24 2.85
N LEU A 406 13.76 -14.84 2.14
CA LEU A 406 15.15 -14.89 2.57
C LEU A 406 15.92 -13.60 2.24
N ALA A 407 15.42 -12.86 1.26
CA ALA A 407 15.91 -11.56 0.85
C ALA A 407 14.76 -10.75 0.22
N PRO A 408 14.64 -9.45 0.52
CA PRO A 408 15.34 -8.74 1.59
C PRO A 408 15.03 -9.32 2.98
N PRO A 409 15.86 -9.01 4.00
CA PRO A 409 15.54 -9.40 5.38
C PRO A 409 14.30 -8.66 5.88
N PRO A 410 13.66 -9.11 6.96
CA PRO A 410 12.55 -8.40 7.59
C PRO A 410 12.91 -6.93 7.87
N LEU A 411 12.02 -6.02 7.52
CA LEU A 411 12.24 -4.57 7.62
C LEU A 411 11.70 -3.98 8.92
N ALA A 412 10.89 -4.73 9.66
CA ALA A 412 10.38 -4.41 10.98
C ALA A 412 10.87 -5.45 11.99
N ALA A 413 10.78 -5.12 13.28
CA ALA A 413 11.08 -6.07 14.35
C ALA A 413 10.10 -7.25 14.31
N GLU A 414 10.61 -8.47 14.50
CA GLU A 414 9.82 -9.70 14.50
C GLU A 414 9.54 -10.24 15.91
N THR A 415 10.29 -9.75 16.92
CA THR A 415 10.20 -10.22 18.30
C THR A 415 10.51 -9.09 19.29
N LEU A 416 9.98 -9.20 20.51
CA LEU A 416 10.33 -8.36 21.64
C LEU A 416 10.25 -9.19 22.94
N SER A 417 11.38 -9.53 23.55
CA SER A 417 11.39 -10.24 24.84
C SER A 417 11.09 -9.28 26.01
N ALA A 418 10.74 -9.85 27.16
CA ALA A 418 10.56 -9.06 28.38
C ALA A 418 11.84 -8.31 28.79
N GLU A 419 13.02 -8.90 28.58
CA GLU A 419 14.33 -8.28 28.85
C GLU A 419 14.62 -7.13 27.89
N GLY A 420 14.08 -7.19 26.66
CA GLY A 420 14.15 -6.14 25.65
C GLY A 420 13.15 -5.00 25.86
N ALA A 421 12.31 -5.06 26.90
CA ALA A 421 11.36 -4.02 27.23
C ALA A 421 12.05 -2.67 27.42
N TRP A 422 11.42 -1.62 26.91
CA TRP A 422 11.91 -0.26 26.99
C TRP A 422 10.92 0.65 27.73
N GLY A 423 11.43 1.73 28.28
CA GLY A 423 10.68 2.84 28.87
C GLY A 423 11.63 3.98 29.22
N PRO A 424 11.14 5.24 29.23
CA PRO A 424 11.98 6.41 29.50
C PRO A 424 12.55 6.43 30.92
N THR A 425 11.86 5.80 31.87
CA THR A 425 12.32 5.65 33.26
C THR A 425 12.49 4.18 33.63
N PRO A 426 13.21 3.84 34.71
CA PRO A 426 13.29 2.49 35.26
C PRO A 426 11.91 1.90 35.57
N GLU A 427 11.00 2.72 36.11
CA GLU A 427 9.62 2.35 36.46
C GLU A 427 8.80 1.99 35.24
N ASP A 428 8.89 2.81 34.18
CA ASP A 428 8.25 2.55 32.88
C ASP A 428 8.76 1.24 32.27
N ARG A 429 10.07 1.07 32.23
CA ARG A 429 10.71 -0.15 31.70
C ARG A 429 10.26 -1.39 32.46
N GLU A 430 10.20 -1.32 33.80
CA GLU A 430 9.76 -2.44 34.65
C GLU A 430 8.26 -2.75 34.42
N ALA A 431 7.41 -1.72 34.25
CA ALA A 431 6.00 -1.91 33.94
C ALA A 431 5.84 -2.61 32.56
N CYS A 432 6.55 -2.17 31.55
CA CYS A 432 6.59 -2.81 30.22
C CYS A 432 7.08 -4.26 30.31
N ARG A 433 8.19 -4.50 31.03
CA ARG A 433 8.75 -5.83 31.23
C ARG A 433 7.75 -6.80 31.87
N LYS A 434 7.06 -6.36 32.93
CA LYS A 434 6.03 -7.17 33.63
C LYS A 434 4.87 -7.49 32.69
N THR A 435 4.42 -6.52 31.91
CA THR A 435 3.30 -6.74 30.97
C THR A 435 3.71 -7.73 29.88
N ILE A 436 4.87 -7.53 29.23
CA ILE A 436 5.36 -8.41 28.16
C ILE A 436 5.53 -9.84 28.68
N ALA A 437 6.08 -10.04 29.87
CA ALA A 437 6.27 -11.36 30.49
C ALA A 437 4.96 -12.14 30.71
N GLN A 438 3.82 -11.47 30.75
CA GLN A 438 2.51 -12.11 30.93
C GLN A 438 1.85 -12.50 29.62
N LEU A 439 2.31 -11.95 28.49
CA LEU A 439 1.71 -12.18 27.19
C LEU A 439 2.29 -13.42 26.52
N ARG A 440 1.50 -14.02 25.64
CA ARG A 440 1.99 -15.02 24.70
C ARG A 440 2.87 -14.33 23.67
N ASN A 441 4.09 -14.84 23.43
CA ASN A 441 5.09 -14.21 22.57
C ASN A 441 6.09 -15.26 22.07
N GLU A 442 5.86 -15.78 20.87
CA GLU A 442 6.63 -16.85 20.24
C GLU A 442 7.15 -16.43 18.85
N GLY A 443 7.18 -15.12 18.56
CA GLY A 443 7.61 -14.53 17.30
C GLY A 443 6.46 -13.89 16.52
N ILE A 444 6.77 -13.42 15.31
CA ILE A 444 5.90 -12.56 14.48
C ILE A 444 4.50 -13.14 14.23
N PHE A 445 4.37 -14.45 14.04
CA PHE A 445 3.09 -15.12 13.79
C PHE A 445 2.54 -15.84 15.04
N THR A 446 2.74 -15.29 16.23
CA THR A 446 2.11 -15.79 17.46
C THR A 446 0.60 -15.48 17.40
N PRO A 447 -0.30 -16.50 17.39
CA PRO A 447 -1.73 -16.24 17.25
C PRO A 447 -2.32 -15.50 18.46
N PRO A 448 -3.38 -14.70 18.28
CA PRO A 448 -4.16 -14.13 19.38
C PRO A 448 -4.63 -15.22 20.35
N SER A 449 -4.62 -14.91 21.65
CA SER A 449 -4.94 -15.85 22.71
C SER A 449 -5.92 -15.28 23.72
N LEU A 450 -6.52 -16.13 24.56
CA LEU A 450 -7.38 -15.68 25.66
C LEU A 450 -6.58 -15.00 26.78
N LYS A 451 -5.31 -15.32 26.89
CA LYS A 451 -4.37 -14.71 27.84
C LYS A 451 -3.92 -13.32 27.41
N GLY A 452 -3.89 -13.08 26.11
CA GLY A 452 -3.31 -11.93 25.43
C GLY A 452 -2.00 -12.31 24.75
N THR A 453 -1.79 -11.75 23.58
CA THR A 453 -0.63 -11.98 22.70
C THR A 453 0.07 -10.68 22.42
N LEU A 454 1.39 -10.67 22.49
CA LEU A 454 2.22 -9.57 22.01
C LEU A 454 2.35 -9.68 20.49
N MET A 455 1.88 -8.68 19.78
CA MET A 455 2.03 -8.55 18.32
C MET A 455 3.27 -7.73 18.00
N VAL A 456 4.19 -8.27 17.21
CA VAL A 456 5.43 -7.62 16.78
C VAL A 456 5.63 -7.90 15.27
N PRO A 457 5.50 -6.87 14.41
CA PRO A 457 4.96 -5.53 14.68
C PRO A 457 3.49 -5.57 15.07
N GLY A 458 2.96 -4.44 15.60
CA GLY A 458 1.54 -4.30 15.89
C GLY A 458 0.69 -4.14 14.62
N ASN A 459 -0.61 -4.08 14.76
CA ASN A 459 -1.58 -4.04 13.66
C ASN A 459 -1.54 -2.78 12.78
N ILE A 460 -0.89 -1.70 13.21
CA ILE A 460 -0.59 -0.57 12.31
C ILE A 460 0.34 -1.01 11.18
N GLY A 461 1.11 -2.06 11.44
CA GLY A 461 1.98 -2.72 10.48
C GLY A 461 3.40 -2.18 10.45
N GLY A 462 4.33 -3.05 10.09
CA GLY A 462 5.70 -2.70 9.72
C GLY A 462 5.70 -1.83 8.48
N MET A 463 5.09 -2.29 7.37
CA MET A 463 4.82 -1.49 6.18
C MET A 463 3.33 -1.23 6.03
N THR A 464 2.97 -0.06 5.46
CA THR A 464 1.58 0.40 5.35
C THR A 464 1.19 0.74 3.92
N TRP A 465 -0.02 1.27 3.72
CA TRP A 465 -0.56 1.71 2.43
C TRP A 465 0.31 2.76 1.71
N SER A 466 1.16 3.47 2.42
CA SER A 466 2.05 4.47 1.85
C SER A 466 3.14 3.86 0.93
N GLY A 467 3.49 2.58 1.13
CA GLY A 467 4.35 1.83 0.25
C GLY A 467 5.80 2.31 0.21
N TYR A 468 6.36 2.30 -0.98
CA TYR A 468 7.79 2.53 -1.23
C TYR A 468 8.02 3.29 -2.54
N ALA A 469 9.23 3.79 -2.73
CA ALA A 469 9.71 4.38 -3.98
C ALA A 469 10.94 3.63 -4.49
N PHE A 470 11.14 3.58 -5.80
CA PHE A 470 12.26 2.86 -6.41
C PHE A 470 13.09 3.78 -7.32
N ASP A 471 14.39 3.87 -7.08
CA ASP A 471 15.34 4.51 -7.99
C ASP A 471 15.90 3.47 -8.98
N PRO A 472 15.48 3.50 -10.25
CA PRO A 472 15.91 2.52 -11.24
C PRO A 472 17.40 2.67 -11.64
N ARG A 473 18.02 3.81 -11.36
CA ARG A 473 19.44 4.07 -11.70
C ARG A 473 20.40 3.39 -10.74
N HIS A 474 20.02 3.34 -9.45
CA HIS A 474 20.82 2.74 -8.40
C HIS A 474 20.27 1.40 -7.95
N SER A 475 19.10 0.96 -8.47
CA SER A 475 18.36 -0.23 -8.02
C SER A 475 18.04 -0.19 -6.51
N LEU A 476 17.75 1.01 -5.97
CA LEU A 476 17.44 1.22 -4.57
C LEU A 476 15.92 1.35 -4.37
N LEU A 477 15.37 0.50 -3.51
CA LEU A 477 14.00 0.62 -2.99
C LEU A 477 14.06 1.35 -1.65
N VAL A 478 13.28 2.42 -1.50
CA VAL A 478 13.18 3.16 -0.24
C VAL A 478 11.79 2.98 0.34
N THR A 479 11.71 2.62 1.61
CA THR A 479 10.46 2.46 2.35
C THR A 479 10.59 2.94 3.78
N ASN A 480 9.47 3.32 4.39
CA ASN A 480 9.39 3.53 5.83
C ASN A 480 8.71 2.34 6.51
N THR A 481 9.15 2.06 7.73
CA THR A 481 8.57 1.01 8.57
C THR A 481 8.32 1.51 9.99
N ASN A 482 7.34 0.89 10.67
CA ASN A 482 6.98 1.20 12.06
C ASN A 482 7.31 0.00 12.96
N ASN A 483 7.98 0.28 14.08
CA ASN A 483 8.38 -0.72 15.09
C ASN A 483 7.56 -0.56 16.39
N ILE A 484 6.25 -0.39 16.25
CA ILE A 484 5.33 -0.28 17.38
C ILE A 484 4.72 -1.67 17.65
N VAL A 485 4.72 -2.07 18.91
CA VAL A 485 4.14 -3.33 19.35
C VAL A 485 2.72 -3.12 19.88
N ALA A 486 1.90 -4.16 19.76
CA ALA A 486 0.53 -4.15 20.23
C ALA A 486 0.21 -5.38 21.08
N LEU A 487 -0.83 -5.28 21.89
CA LEU A 487 -1.48 -6.38 22.57
C LEU A 487 -2.78 -6.70 21.84
N ALA A 488 -3.01 -7.99 21.51
CA ALA A 488 -4.29 -8.51 21.08
C ALA A 488 -4.77 -9.60 22.03
N ARG A 489 -6.05 -9.57 22.40
CA ARG A 489 -6.65 -10.55 23.31
C ARG A 489 -8.06 -10.91 22.84
N LEU A 490 -8.31 -12.21 22.69
CA LEU A 490 -9.66 -12.72 22.45
C LEU A 490 -10.40 -12.86 23.77
N ILE A 491 -11.62 -12.35 23.82
CA ILE A 491 -12.49 -12.38 25.01
C ILE A 491 -13.70 -13.27 24.71
N PRO A 492 -13.93 -14.35 25.48
CA PRO A 492 -15.10 -15.19 25.32
C PRO A 492 -16.39 -14.37 25.29
N ARG A 493 -17.33 -14.69 24.37
CA ARG A 493 -18.52 -13.89 24.10
C ARG A 493 -19.31 -13.48 25.35
N ALA A 494 -19.50 -14.39 26.29
CA ALA A 494 -20.22 -14.10 27.52
C ALA A 494 -19.53 -13.02 28.38
N LYS A 495 -18.19 -13.05 28.46
CA LYS A 495 -17.42 -12.03 29.17
C LYS A 495 -17.36 -10.71 28.40
N TYR A 496 -17.23 -10.80 27.07
CA TYR A 496 -17.24 -9.62 26.21
C TYR A 496 -18.52 -8.81 26.35
N ALA A 497 -19.68 -9.48 26.41
CA ALA A 497 -20.98 -8.82 26.60
C ALA A 497 -21.12 -8.12 27.97
N GLN A 498 -20.33 -8.54 28.97
CA GLN A 498 -20.37 -8.00 30.35
C GLN A 498 -19.35 -6.87 30.58
N ARG A 499 -18.54 -6.49 29.56
CA ARG A 499 -17.45 -5.50 29.75
C ARG A 499 -17.95 -4.12 30.21
N GLY A 500 -19.10 -3.66 29.71
CA GLY A 500 -19.79 -2.42 30.16
C GLY A 500 -18.86 -1.24 30.41
N SER A 501 -19.12 -0.48 31.47
CA SER A 501 -18.31 0.67 31.92
C SER A 501 -16.94 0.31 32.51
N HIS A 502 -16.61 -0.97 32.62
CA HIS A 502 -15.31 -1.47 33.09
C HIS A 502 -14.37 -1.86 31.93
N ALA A 503 -14.66 -1.40 30.72
CA ALA A 503 -13.80 -1.62 29.57
C ALA A 503 -12.42 -0.98 29.82
N GLU A 504 -11.36 -1.73 29.52
CA GLU A 504 -10.00 -1.22 29.51
C GLU A 504 -9.85 -0.19 28.38
N ASP A 505 -8.91 0.73 28.50
CA ASP A 505 -8.58 1.67 27.41
C ASP A 505 -7.99 0.92 26.21
N GLY A 506 -8.57 1.10 25.02
CA GLY A 506 -8.17 0.41 23.79
C GLY A 506 -9.35 0.16 22.86
N ASP A 507 -9.05 -0.52 21.76
CA ASP A 507 -10.03 -0.87 20.73
C ASP A 507 -10.72 -2.20 21.04
N TYR A 508 -12.03 -2.24 20.78
CA TYR A 508 -12.85 -3.44 20.89
C TYR A 508 -13.49 -3.77 19.54
N GLY A 509 -13.24 -4.97 19.05
CA GLY A 509 -13.91 -5.53 17.87
C GLY A 509 -15.01 -6.49 18.30
N ASP A 510 -16.24 -6.23 17.86
CA ASP A 510 -17.38 -7.04 18.26
C ASP A 510 -17.31 -8.47 17.70
N GLN A 511 -16.80 -8.65 16.50
CA GLN A 511 -16.75 -9.94 15.80
C GLN A 511 -18.07 -10.73 15.97
N THR A 512 -19.23 -10.02 15.79
CA THR A 512 -20.57 -10.60 16.00
C THR A 512 -20.74 -11.86 15.15
N GLY A 513 -21.15 -12.96 15.79
CA GLY A 513 -21.23 -14.28 15.17
C GLY A 513 -20.06 -15.19 15.51
N ALA A 514 -18.92 -14.66 15.95
CA ALA A 514 -17.81 -15.44 16.49
C ALA A 514 -18.00 -15.75 17.98
N PRO A 515 -17.41 -16.83 18.51
CA PRO A 515 -17.46 -17.15 19.95
C PRO A 515 -16.65 -16.19 20.83
N TYR A 516 -15.88 -15.30 20.23
CA TYR A 516 -15.03 -14.34 20.88
C TYR A 516 -15.26 -12.93 20.33
N GLY A 517 -15.08 -11.90 21.19
CA GLY A 517 -14.80 -10.54 20.79
C GLY A 517 -13.30 -10.25 20.91
N LEU A 518 -12.86 -9.15 20.31
CA LEU A 518 -11.47 -8.70 20.32
C LEU A 518 -11.28 -7.55 21.30
N TYR A 519 -10.12 -7.51 21.93
CA TYR A 519 -9.53 -6.33 22.55
C TYR A 519 -8.11 -6.15 22.03
N ARG A 520 -7.75 -4.95 21.62
CA ARG A 520 -6.40 -4.60 21.19
C ARG A 520 -5.99 -3.19 21.61
N ARG A 521 -4.71 -2.98 21.85
CA ARG A 521 -4.13 -1.65 22.07
C ARG A 521 -2.65 -1.64 21.73
N PHE A 522 -2.10 -0.46 21.45
CA PHE A 522 -0.65 -0.29 21.46
C PHE A 522 -0.11 -0.53 22.86
N LEU A 523 1.02 -1.22 22.95
CA LEU A 523 1.63 -1.49 24.24
C LEU A 523 2.52 -0.31 24.65
N GLN A 524 2.05 0.46 25.61
CA GLN A 524 2.67 1.68 26.09
C GLN A 524 3.04 1.55 27.57
N SER A 525 4.09 2.28 27.96
CA SER A 525 4.49 2.50 29.35
C SER A 525 3.49 3.42 30.07
N PRO A 526 3.56 3.53 31.41
CA PRO A 526 2.80 4.53 32.17
C PRO A 526 2.99 5.99 31.71
N SER A 527 4.11 6.28 31.05
CA SER A 527 4.39 7.60 30.45
C SER A 527 3.93 7.71 28.99
N ASP A 528 3.03 6.85 28.52
CA ASP A 528 2.44 6.84 27.17
C ASP A 528 3.44 6.68 26.00
N LEU A 529 4.65 6.17 26.28
CA LEU A 529 5.63 5.85 25.24
C LEU A 529 5.64 4.33 24.95
N PRO A 530 5.98 3.93 23.70
CA PRO A 530 5.99 2.50 23.35
C PRO A 530 6.90 1.68 24.24
N CYS A 531 6.47 0.48 24.60
CA CYS A 531 7.27 -0.50 25.34
C CYS A 531 8.40 -1.15 24.52
N SER A 532 8.43 -0.95 23.18
CA SER A 532 9.55 -1.28 22.32
C SER A 532 10.61 -0.18 22.31
N ALA A 533 11.88 -0.56 22.23
CA ALA A 533 12.96 0.42 22.10
C ALA A 533 12.89 1.19 20.77
N PRO A 534 13.23 2.48 20.75
CA PRO A 534 13.37 3.22 19.49
C PRO A 534 14.51 2.62 18.61
N PRO A 535 14.52 2.89 17.28
CA PRO A 535 13.65 3.82 16.55
C PRO A 535 12.26 3.22 16.25
N TRP A 536 11.20 4.01 16.53
CA TRP A 536 9.82 3.58 16.30
C TRP A 536 9.36 3.76 14.86
N GLY A 537 9.97 4.68 14.13
CA GLY A 537 9.84 4.83 12.69
C GLY A 537 11.22 4.84 12.05
N VAL A 538 11.35 4.15 10.93
CA VAL A 538 12.62 3.96 10.23
C VAL A 538 12.42 4.20 8.74
N LEU A 539 13.36 4.91 8.12
CA LEU A 539 13.50 4.97 6.67
C LEU A 539 14.63 4.04 6.25
N THR A 540 14.33 3.13 5.32
CA THR A 540 15.26 2.09 4.88
C THR A 540 15.43 2.16 3.38
N ALA A 541 16.69 2.12 2.88
CA ALA A 541 16.97 1.81 1.49
C ALA A 541 17.50 0.39 1.35
N ILE A 542 17.00 -0.30 0.34
CA ILE A 542 17.30 -1.69 0.05
C ILE A 542 17.92 -1.76 -1.34
N ASP A 543 19.11 -2.34 -1.43
CA ASP A 543 19.72 -2.71 -2.71
C ASP A 543 18.96 -3.93 -3.28
N MET A 544 18.20 -3.69 -4.33
CA MET A 544 17.37 -4.71 -4.95
C MET A 544 18.14 -5.61 -5.92
N THR A 545 19.43 -5.38 -6.14
CA THR A 545 20.27 -6.31 -6.90
C THR A 545 20.67 -7.51 -6.05
N GLU A 546 20.88 -7.28 -4.75
CA GLU A 546 21.30 -8.29 -3.80
C GLU A 546 20.22 -8.63 -2.76
N GLY A 547 19.15 -7.84 -2.66
CA GLY A 547 18.13 -7.99 -1.63
C GLY A 547 18.66 -7.67 -0.22
N LYS A 548 19.53 -6.67 -0.08
CA LYS A 548 20.18 -6.29 1.18
C LYS A 548 19.83 -4.87 1.60
N ILE A 549 19.78 -4.63 2.90
CA ILE A 549 19.66 -3.27 3.43
C ILE A 549 20.95 -2.51 3.10
N GLY A 550 20.82 -1.42 2.35
CA GLY A 550 21.91 -0.48 2.05
C GLY A 550 22.15 0.47 3.22
N TRP A 551 21.09 1.11 3.71
CA TRP A 551 21.14 1.96 4.88
C TRP A 551 19.78 2.01 5.60
N GLN A 552 19.82 2.36 6.89
CA GLN A 552 18.64 2.62 7.73
C GLN A 552 18.89 3.83 8.60
N VAL A 553 17.89 4.71 8.70
CA VAL A 553 17.94 5.89 9.58
C VAL A 553 16.62 6.08 10.31
N PRO A 554 16.61 6.61 11.55
CA PRO A 554 15.39 7.01 12.23
C PRO A 554 14.61 8.04 11.39
N LEU A 555 13.30 7.87 11.29
CA LEU A 555 12.42 8.76 10.55
C LEU A 555 11.52 9.54 11.51
N GLY A 556 11.69 10.85 11.57
CA GLY A 556 10.90 11.71 12.43
C GLY A 556 11.37 11.75 13.88
N SER A 557 10.61 12.47 14.68
CA SER A 557 10.77 12.53 16.12
C SER A 557 9.40 12.43 16.80
N MET A 558 9.36 11.79 17.97
CA MET A 558 8.15 11.78 18.80
C MET A 558 8.00 13.15 19.45
N GLN A 559 6.97 13.90 19.03
CA GLN A 559 6.44 15.04 19.77
C GLN A 559 5.07 14.64 20.33
N ASP A 560 4.89 14.83 21.64
CA ASP A 560 3.60 14.71 22.32
C ASP A 560 2.76 13.43 22.06
N PHE A 561 3.25 12.27 22.50
CA PHE A 561 2.35 11.26 23.02
C PHE A 561 2.09 11.60 24.49
N GLY A 562 0.88 12.05 24.82
CA GLY A 562 0.43 12.24 26.20
C GLY A 562 0.90 13.49 26.97
N GLY A 563 1.50 14.49 26.32
CA GLY A 563 1.77 15.80 26.96
C GLY A 563 2.85 15.82 28.06
N VAL A 564 3.61 14.73 28.26
CA VAL A 564 4.56 14.60 29.37
C VAL A 564 6.00 14.98 28.98
N HIS A 565 6.37 14.89 27.70
CA HIS A 565 7.74 15.14 27.26
C HIS A 565 7.83 16.29 26.28
N LYS A 566 8.18 17.49 26.76
CA LYS A 566 8.55 18.65 25.93
C LYS A 566 9.91 18.48 25.20
N GLN A 567 10.60 17.36 25.36
CA GLN A 567 11.86 17.08 24.66
C GLN A 567 11.59 16.24 23.43
N GLN A 568 12.03 16.72 22.28
CA GLN A 568 12.09 15.93 21.05
C GLN A 568 13.03 14.74 21.29
N ILE A 569 12.48 13.52 21.23
CA ILE A 569 13.29 12.31 21.21
C ILE A 569 13.57 12.02 19.73
N PRO A 570 14.81 12.19 19.23
CA PRO A 570 15.15 11.92 17.83
C PRO A 570 15.28 10.42 17.60
N ALA A 571 14.16 9.73 17.83
CA ALA A 571 14.13 8.27 17.93
C ALA A 571 13.22 7.65 16.85
N GLY A 572 12.89 8.41 15.83
CA GLY A 572 11.86 8.02 14.86
C GLY A 572 10.46 8.13 15.47
N SER A 573 9.46 8.28 14.65
CA SER A 573 8.05 8.29 15.03
C SER A 573 7.23 7.42 14.07
N ILE A 574 6.02 7.07 14.45
CA ILE A 574 5.06 6.47 13.52
C ILE A 574 5.00 7.35 12.27
N SER A 575 5.08 6.73 11.10
CA SER A 575 4.96 7.38 9.80
C SER A 575 4.04 6.58 8.89
N LEU A 576 2.99 7.25 8.40
CA LEU A 576 2.05 6.70 7.42
C LEU A 576 2.21 7.36 6.03
N GLY A 577 3.14 8.32 5.88
CA GLY A 577 3.50 8.90 4.59
C GLY A 577 4.46 8.02 3.82
N GLY A 578 4.36 7.99 2.49
CA GLY A 578 5.28 7.24 1.63
C GLY A 578 6.35 8.12 1.01
N PRO A 579 7.52 7.54 0.66
CA PRO A 579 8.58 8.25 -0.01
C PRO A 579 8.27 8.50 -1.48
N ILE A 580 8.89 9.53 -2.05
CA ILE A 580 9.13 9.72 -3.47
C ILE A 580 10.61 9.96 -3.71
N VAL A 581 11.13 9.51 -4.85
CA VAL A 581 12.54 9.64 -5.23
C VAL A 581 12.67 10.46 -6.49
N THR A 582 13.68 11.34 -6.56
CA THR A 582 13.97 12.14 -7.75
C THR A 582 15.26 11.69 -8.43
N ALA A 583 15.36 11.91 -9.74
CA ALA A 583 16.61 11.73 -10.49
C ALA A 583 17.74 12.66 -10.00
N GLY A 584 17.43 13.70 -9.22
CA GLY A 584 18.41 14.52 -8.51
C GLY A 584 19.05 13.84 -7.30
N GLY A 585 18.63 12.61 -6.96
CA GLY A 585 19.20 11.82 -5.85
C GLY A 585 18.64 12.17 -4.48
N VAL A 586 17.42 12.71 -4.43
CA VAL A 586 16.75 13.10 -3.18
C VAL A 586 15.51 12.23 -2.96
N VAL A 587 15.37 11.75 -1.73
CA VAL A 587 14.16 11.07 -1.23
C VAL A 587 13.35 12.08 -0.43
N PHE A 588 12.12 12.36 -0.83
CA PHE A 588 11.19 13.16 -0.05
C PHE A 588 10.19 12.28 0.69
N ILE A 589 9.94 12.58 1.97
CA ILE A 589 8.96 11.88 2.79
C ILE A 589 8.37 12.81 3.85
N ALA A 590 7.08 12.60 4.15
CA ALA A 590 6.34 13.26 5.22
C ALA A 590 5.49 12.24 5.99
N GLY A 591 4.52 12.72 6.81
CA GLY A 591 3.58 11.86 7.53
C GLY A 591 4.11 11.32 8.85
N THR A 592 5.12 11.98 9.43
CA THR A 592 5.61 11.75 10.79
C THR A 592 4.84 12.60 11.81
N THR A 593 4.81 12.16 13.08
CA THR A 593 4.07 12.85 14.14
C THR A 593 4.61 14.26 14.49
N ASP A 594 5.82 14.59 14.05
CA ASP A 594 6.42 15.92 14.23
C ASP A 594 6.05 16.92 13.11
N SER A 595 5.08 16.57 12.26
CA SER A 595 4.54 17.43 11.20
C SER A 595 5.61 17.99 10.26
N CYS A 596 6.63 17.21 9.94
CA CYS A 596 7.71 17.65 9.05
C CYS A 596 7.70 16.88 7.72
N ILE A 597 8.05 17.60 6.66
CA ILE A 597 8.52 17.01 5.39
C ILE A 597 10.05 17.03 5.36
N ARG A 598 10.66 15.98 4.86
CA ARG A 598 12.12 15.82 4.83
C ARG A 598 12.63 15.41 3.47
N GLY A 599 13.86 15.85 3.16
CA GLY A 599 14.65 15.39 2.02
C GLY A 599 15.89 14.66 2.48
N PHE A 600 16.09 13.43 2.00
CA PHE A 600 17.24 12.59 2.31
C PHE A 600 18.08 12.31 1.06
N ASP A 601 19.37 12.10 1.24
CA ASP A 601 20.24 11.57 0.20
C ASP A 601 19.92 10.10 -0.05
N ILE A 602 19.65 9.73 -1.31
CA ILE A 602 19.23 8.37 -1.69
C ILE A 602 20.31 7.32 -1.43
N GLU A 603 21.59 7.67 -1.52
CA GLU A 603 22.70 6.71 -1.40
C GLU A 603 23.13 6.50 0.05
N THR A 604 22.95 7.53 0.91
CA THR A 604 23.52 7.51 2.27
C THR A 604 22.47 7.57 3.39
N GLY A 605 21.23 7.94 3.08
CA GLY A 605 20.19 8.18 4.09
C GLY A 605 20.42 9.46 4.92
N LYS A 606 21.38 10.31 4.56
CA LYS A 606 21.62 11.57 5.28
C LYS A 606 20.48 12.55 5.05
N GLU A 607 19.89 13.11 6.12
CA GLU A 607 18.92 14.21 6.02
C GLU A 607 19.63 15.45 5.45
N LEU A 608 19.14 15.92 4.30
CA LEU A 608 19.66 17.09 3.58
C LEU A 608 18.83 18.35 3.82
N TRP A 609 17.53 18.16 4.12
CA TRP A 609 16.58 19.24 4.26
C TRP A 609 15.36 18.80 5.08
N LYS A 610 14.79 19.76 5.82
CA LYS A 610 13.57 19.59 6.59
C LYS A 610 12.78 20.90 6.64
N ALA A 611 11.46 20.79 6.52
CA ALA A 611 10.52 21.89 6.75
C ALA A 611 9.32 21.40 7.55
N THR A 612 8.75 22.26 8.39
CA THR A 612 7.51 21.97 9.10
C THR A 612 6.32 22.20 8.16
N SER A 613 5.38 21.25 8.09
CA SER A 613 4.10 21.46 7.45
C SER A 613 3.27 22.38 8.35
N SER A 614 2.91 23.56 7.85
CA SER A 614 2.07 24.54 8.56
C SER A 614 0.59 24.19 8.47
#